data_cc5b514ec497b849157d189268770545
#
_entry.id   cc5b514ec497b849157d189268770545
#
_cell.length_a   1.000
_cell.length_b   1.000
_cell.length_c   1.000
_cell.angle_alpha   90.00
_cell.angle_beta   90.00
_cell.angle_gamma   90.00
#
_symmetry.space_group_name_H-M   'P 1'
#
loop_
_entity.id
_entity.type
_entity.pdbx_description
1 polymer ?
#
loop_
_entity_poly.entity_id
_entity_poly.type
_entity_poly.pdbx_seq_one_letter_code
_entity_poly.pdbx_strand_id
1 'polypeptide(L)'
;MTATYWISCDGIPPELVLLKHEDAKTLSIKRYGPDKNLFVGSIGIQIFENLDAISEDLVNIATYVYAADRLITRGTEKNIGPGWKRDLNFIIPVLEPRVWDNKKVNTLLKDTLSFLSDDFYNFHFIKREREEGESQVFAFGEEVFKHPDSVNLFSGGIDSLTGAINDIAISNKNPLLISHWPMPYTKTRQQRLIKSIRQKLPDYKTPHVQARIHLKNPPERQEYTQRSRSFLYLSLASAVARQLGINRVHVYENGVIALNLPIWKQSVGGMDTRTVHPKYIKLFESFYNEAFNADLKILNPFFLKTRAEVLEILKSAGYAELIEESHSCSRTRVSSKFAQHCGVCSQCIDRRVAVEAANLQRYEPKGTYENDVFIESLSGIESKKTWRKTKARAMAVGYVKSAVEIAKLSPEEFLSSYPEIYDATPYLGIPEEEAFSRIYDLQIRQSETVLKVFDSLVKKNVKKITRGAIPKDSLLGIVAAQGHLTEDIPLYVENIIRILTNSLPTIFQKEPPKNESVVQAAAEGLFKTTRVDLDREFPQLAFATRGFKADFTNKAHTVFIEFKYPHPPNRKVAQIIKEMNEKILLYTDNEAYALFVVYDHYKMISDRKTFCEDFEKYDRVFVRIIV
;
A
#
# COMPACT_ATOMS: atom_id res chain seq x y z
N MET A 1 10.81 -20.06 -4.81
CA MET A 1 11.60 -19.96 -3.55
C MET A 1 11.69 -18.49 -3.17
N THR A 2 11.57 -18.17 -1.87
CA THR A 2 11.78 -16.81 -1.34
C THR A 2 13.25 -16.44 -1.50
N ALA A 3 13.54 -15.25 -2.01
CA ALA A 3 14.93 -14.83 -2.19
C ALA A 3 15.54 -14.45 -0.83
N THR A 4 16.66 -15.06 -0.47
CA THR A 4 17.40 -14.81 0.77
C THR A 4 18.48 -13.77 0.54
N TYR A 5 18.53 -12.76 1.42
CA TYR A 5 19.48 -11.67 1.38
C TYR A 5 20.23 -11.57 2.71
N TRP A 6 21.54 -11.40 2.65
CA TRP A 6 22.37 -11.07 3.79
C TRP A 6 22.77 -9.60 3.74
N ILE A 7 22.48 -8.85 4.80
CA ILE A 7 22.70 -7.42 4.91
C ILE A 7 23.79 -7.18 5.95
N SER A 8 24.99 -6.87 5.46
CA SER A 8 26.14 -6.50 6.27
C SER A 8 26.08 -5.00 6.59
N CYS A 9 25.97 -4.66 7.87
CA CYS A 9 25.96 -3.28 8.34
C CYS A 9 27.36 -2.88 8.84
N ASP A 10 27.83 -1.69 8.44
CA ASP A 10 29.13 -1.08 8.80
C ASP A 10 30.35 -1.96 8.52
N GLY A 11 30.30 -2.71 7.43
CA GLY A 11 31.45 -3.47 6.95
C GLY A 11 31.76 -4.73 7.72
N ILE A 12 30.85 -5.23 8.58
CA ILE A 12 31.03 -6.51 9.22
C ILE A 12 31.04 -7.61 8.15
N PRO A 13 32.11 -8.44 8.08
CA PRO A 13 32.17 -9.49 7.08
C PRO A 13 31.05 -10.50 7.29
N PRO A 14 30.25 -10.82 6.26
CA PRO A 14 29.21 -11.84 6.36
C PRO A 14 29.74 -13.21 6.79
N GLU A 15 30.98 -13.50 6.47
CA GLU A 15 31.66 -14.76 6.78
C GLU A 15 31.75 -15.03 8.30
N LEU A 16 31.68 -14.00 9.13
CA LEU A 16 31.65 -14.16 10.60
C LEU A 16 30.39 -14.87 11.12
N VAL A 17 29.32 -14.90 10.31
CA VAL A 17 28.03 -15.48 10.70
C VAL A 17 27.58 -16.55 9.69
N LEU A 18 28.13 -16.58 8.50
CA LEU A 18 27.70 -17.48 7.42
C LEU A 18 28.25 -18.90 7.62
N LEU A 19 27.36 -19.81 7.97
CA LEU A 19 27.44 -21.20 7.49
C LEU A 19 27.05 -21.13 6.00
N LYS A 20 28.01 -21.43 5.10
CA LYS A 20 27.95 -21.41 3.63
C LYS A 20 26.53 -21.61 3.04
N HIS A 21 25.88 -20.54 2.59
CA HIS A 21 24.74 -20.62 1.69
C HIS A 21 25.17 -20.13 0.30
N GLU A 22 25.36 -21.03 -0.62
CA GLU A 22 25.96 -20.78 -1.97
C GLU A 22 25.10 -19.83 -2.84
N ASP A 23 23.80 -19.65 -2.55
CA ASP A 23 22.86 -18.84 -3.36
C ASP A 23 22.42 -17.52 -2.72
N ALA A 24 23.01 -17.09 -1.61
CA ALA A 24 22.59 -15.89 -0.89
C ALA A 24 23.18 -14.61 -1.48
N LYS A 25 22.32 -13.61 -1.72
CA LYS A 25 22.75 -12.28 -2.19
C LYS A 25 23.19 -11.43 -1.01
N THR A 26 24.37 -10.82 -1.10
CA THR A 26 24.93 -9.96 -0.07
C THR A 26 24.77 -8.49 -0.41
N LEU A 27 24.34 -7.68 0.58
CA LEU A 27 24.22 -6.23 0.51
C LEU A 27 25.03 -5.59 1.63
N SER A 28 25.88 -4.61 1.32
CA SER A 28 26.62 -3.83 2.33
C SER A 28 26.03 -2.46 2.51
N ILE A 29 25.70 -2.10 3.75
CA ILE A 29 25.19 -0.79 4.16
C ILE A 29 26.14 -0.22 5.21
N LYS A 30 26.78 0.92 4.92
CA LYS A 30 27.76 1.55 5.80
C LYS A 30 27.27 2.93 6.23
N ARG A 31 27.16 3.14 7.53
CA ARG A 31 26.79 4.42 8.14
C ARG A 31 28.01 5.20 8.61
N TYR A 32 29.03 4.49 9.04
CA TYR A 32 30.26 5.03 9.59
C TYR A 32 31.46 4.79 8.65
N GLY A 33 32.56 5.44 8.92
CA GLY A 33 33.78 5.30 8.16
C GLY A 33 33.83 6.08 6.83
N PRO A 34 34.97 6.00 6.09
CA PRO A 34 35.20 6.77 4.87
C PRO A 34 34.30 6.35 3.70
N ASP A 35 33.93 5.07 3.65
CA ASP A 35 33.10 4.49 2.58
C ASP A 35 31.62 4.50 2.89
N LYS A 36 31.16 5.37 3.79
CA LYS A 36 29.75 5.45 4.18
C LYS A 36 28.85 5.73 2.98
N ASN A 37 27.79 4.92 2.86
CA ASN A 37 26.78 5.05 1.83
C ASN A 37 25.38 5.37 2.41
N LEU A 38 25.22 5.31 3.72
CA LEU A 38 23.99 5.66 4.43
C LEU A 38 24.21 6.85 5.35
N PHE A 39 23.35 7.87 5.19
CA PHE A 39 23.44 9.11 5.94
C PHE A 39 22.19 9.35 6.76
N VAL A 40 22.40 9.65 8.02
CA VAL A 40 21.37 10.11 8.95
C VAL A 40 21.72 11.54 9.30
N GLY A 41 20.82 12.47 8.99
CA GLY A 41 21.00 13.88 9.28
C GLY A 41 19.72 14.49 9.83
N SER A 42 19.83 15.57 10.56
CA SER A 42 18.68 16.38 10.94
C SER A 42 18.94 17.84 10.59
N ILE A 43 17.86 18.59 10.43
CA ILE A 43 17.90 20.02 10.22
C ILE A 43 16.92 20.66 11.18
N GLY A 44 17.41 21.64 11.91
CA GLY A 44 16.59 22.51 12.70
C GLY A 44 16.82 22.50 14.19
N ILE A 45 17.33 21.41 14.79
CA ILE A 45 17.67 21.40 16.20
C ILE A 45 18.51 20.17 16.51
N GLN A 46 19.60 20.36 17.22
CA GLN A 46 20.46 19.30 17.73
C GLN A 46 19.79 18.67 18.96
N ILE A 47 19.05 17.56 18.77
CA ILE A 47 18.38 16.85 19.89
C ILE A 47 19.27 15.80 20.55
N PHE A 48 20.36 15.36 19.91
CA PHE A 48 20.97 14.11 20.27
C PHE A 48 22.48 14.23 20.47
N GLU A 49 22.89 15.10 21.37
CA GLU A 49 24.30 15.03 21.80
C GLU A 49 24.56 13.80 22.67
N ASN A 50 23.54 13.16 23.25
CA ASN A 50 23.70 11.97 24.09
C ASN A 50 22.47 11.07 24.08
N LEU A 51 22.17 10.40 22.97
CA LEU A 51 21.28 9.26 23.03
C LEU A 51 21.90 8.20 23.95
N ASP A 52 21.08 7.59 24.81
CA ASP A 52 21.52 6.37 25.49
C ASP A 52 21.82 5.27 24.46
N ALA A 53 22.68 4.32 24.83
CA ALA A 53 23.18 3.30 23.91
C ALA A 53 22.05 2.50 23.24
N ILE A 54 20.98 2.18 23.98
CA ILE A 54 19.85 1.42 23.44
C ILE A 54 19.06 2.25 22.43
N SER A 55 18.85 3.54 22.70
CA SER A 55 18.17 4.45 21.77
C SER A 55 18.97 4.66 20.47
N GLU A 56 20.30 4.75 20.57
CA GLU A 56 21.18 4.82 19.42
C GLU A 56 21.10 3.56 18.57
N ASP A 57 21.17 2.38 19.21
CA ASP A 57 21.02 1.10 18.56
C ASP A 57 19.66 0.98 17.85
N LEU A 58 18.56 1.37 18.52
CA LEU A 58 17.21 1.36 17.91
C LEU A 58 17.16 2.19 16.62
N VAL A 59 17.70 3.41 16.66
CA VAL A 59 17.73 4.30 15.48
C VAL A 59 18.61 3.69 14.37
N ASN A 60 19.72 3.05 14.72
CA ASN A 60 20.59 2.37 13.77
C ASN A 60 19.89 1.17 13.13
N ILE A 61 19.30 0.27 13.94
CA ILE A 61 18.53 -0.88 13.44
C ILE A 61 17.44 -0.42 12.47
N ALA A 62 16.63 0.57 12.88
CA ALA A 62 15.57 1.10 12.04
C ALA A 62 16.07 1.71 10.73
N THR A 63 17.22 2.36 10.77
CA THR A 63 17.85 2.99 9.61
C THR A 63 18.38 1.94 8.62
N TYR A 64 19.03 0.87 9.11
CA TYR A 64 19.49 -0.23 8.28
C TYR A 64 18.32 -1.00 7.65
N VAL A 65 17.28 -1.29 8.43
CA VAL A 65 16.08 -1.96 7.92
C VAL A 65 15.43 -1.11 6.82
N TYR A 66 15.27 0.19 7.02
CA TYR A 66 14.72 1.10 6.01
C TYR A 66 15.60 1.20 4.76
N ALA A 67 16.91 1.23 4.91
CA ALA A 67 17.84 1.26 3.79
C ALA A 67 17.78 -0.04 2.96
N ALA A 68 17.77 -1.19 3.63
CA ALA A 68 17.66 -2.50 2.96
C ALA A 68 16.32 -2.65 2.24
N ASP A 69 15.20 -2.24 2.89
CA ASP A 69 13.87 -2.26 2.26
C ASP A 69 13.83 -1.44 0.96
N ARG A 70 14.59 -0.37 0.87
CA ARG A 70 14.70 0.45 -0.34
C ARG A 70 15.64 -0.10 -1.40
N LEU A 71 16.72 -0.77 -1.01
CA LEU A 71 17.74 -1.27 -1.92
C LEU A 71 17.36 -2.62 -2.53
N ILE A 72 16.64 -3.46 -1.80
CA ILE A 72 16.25 -4.80 -2.23
C ILE A 72 14.84 -4.73 -2.81
N THR A 73 14.76 -4.82 -4.15
CA THR A 73 13.46 -4.80 -4.82
C THR A 73 12.69 -6.08 -4.55
N ARG A 74 11.40 -5.96 -4.31
CA ARG A 74 10.44 -7.07 -4.38
C ARG A 74 10.32 -7.52 -5.83
N GLY A 75 9.86 -8.73 -6.07
CA GLY A 75 9.63 -9.24 -7.41
C GLY A 75 8.76 -8.28 -8.25
N THR A 76 8.73 -8.49 -9.56
CA THR A 76 7.80 -7.77 -10.44
C THR A 76 6.36 -8.19 -10.11
N GLU A 77 5.34 -7.42 -10.57
CA GLU A 77 3.92 -7.79 -10.46
C GLU A 77 3.61 -9.22 -10.94
N LYS A 78 4.47 -9.78 -11.80
CA LYS A 78 4.39 -11.16 -12.28
C LYS A 78 4.77 -12.21 -11.21
N ASN A 79 5.39 -11.80 -10.11
CA ASN A 79 5.88 -12.65 -9.02
C ASN A 79 5.09 -12.45 -7.72
N ILE A 80 3.85 -11.97 -7.79
CA ILE A 80 2.96 -11.89 -6.62
C ILE A 80 2.64 -13.33 -6.18
N GLY A 81 2.94 -13.65 -4.92
CA GLY A 81 2.82 -14.99 -4.37
C GLY A 81 4.00 -15.29 -3.45
N PRO A 82 4.43 -16.54 -3.29
CA PRO A 82 5.57 -16.91 -2.44
C PRO A 82 6.88 -16.17 -2.78
N GLY A 83 7.06 -15.71 -4.03
CA GLY A 83 8.20 -14.91 -4.46
C GLY A 83 8.12 -13.40 -4.11
N TRP A 84 7.05 -12.94 -3.51
CA TRP A 84 6.90 -11.55 -3.09
C TRP A 84 7.63 -11.26 -1.78
N LYS A 85 7.60 -12.19 -0.83
CA LYS A 85 8.26 -12.06 0.46
C LYS A 85 9.77 -12.21 0.29
N ARG A 86 10.52 -11.40 1.03
CA ARG A 86 12.00 -11.48 1.09
C ARG A 86 12.39 -12.10 2.41
N ASP A 87 13.47 -12.85 2.43
CA ASP A 87 14.13 -13.32 3.64
C ASP A 87 15.36 -12.46 3.88
N LEU A 88 15.28 -11.60 4.90
CA LEU A 88 16.24 -10.54 5.18
C LEU A 88 17.02 -10.87 6.46
N ASN A 89 18.30 -11.21 6.30
CA ASN A 89 19.20 -11.59 7.37
C ASN A 89 20.19 -10.46 7.62
N PHE A 90 20.04 -9.77 8.76
CA PHE A 90 20.86 -8.62 9.11
C PHE A 90 22.01 -9.00 10.05
N ILE A 91 23.18 -8.43 9.81
CA ILE A 91 24.33 -8.46 10.72
C ILE A 91 24.58 -7.00 11.13
N ILE A 92 24.24 -6.66 12.38
CA ILE A 92 24.20 -5.27 12.85
C ILE A 92 25.15 -5.08 14.04
N PRO A 93 26.09 -4.10 13.94
CA PRO A 93 26.88 -3.68 15.11
C PRO A 93 26.00 -2.85 16.05
N VAL A 94 26.00 -3.21 17.35
CA VAL A 94 25.21 -2.56 18.40
C VAL A 94 26.08 -2.30 19.64
N LEU A 95 25.69 -1.29 20.42
CA LEU A 95 26.36 -0.93 21.67
C LEU A 95 25.95 -1.88 22.81
N GLU A 96 24.67 -2.29 22.82
CA GLU A 96 24.07 -3.10 23.87
C GLU A 96 23.57 -4.47 23.36
N PRO A 97 24.46 -5.38 22.92
CA PRO A 97 24.05 -6.66 22.34
C PRO A 97 23.20 -7.52 23.29
N ARG A 98 23.39 -7.38 24.62
CA ARG A 98 22.62 -8.13 25.61
C ARG A 98 21.11 -7.81 25.56
N VAL A 99 20.74 -6.59 25.16
CA VAL A 99 19.35 -6.18 24.97
C VAL A 99 18.80 -6.81 23.69
N TRP A 100 19.53 -6.70 22.59
CA TRP A 100 19.07 -7.09 21.26
C TRP A 100 19.10 -8.60 21.02
N ASP A 101 20.01 -9.32 21.66
CA ASP A 101 20.08 -10.80 21.67
C ASP A 101 19.11 -11.43 22.67
N ASN A 102 18.46 -10.64 23.52
CA ASN A 102 17.40 -11.16 24.37
C ASN A 102 16.31 -11.79 23.50
N LYS A 103 16.00 -13.07 23.76
CA LYS A 103 15.08 -13.86 22.93
C LYS A 103 13.72 -13.18 22.75
N LYS A 104 13.17 -12.56 23.79
CA LYS A 104 11.87 -11.90 23.76
C LYS A 104 11.92 -10.62 22.92
N VAL A 105 12.94 -9.77 23.11
CA VAL A 105 13.17 -8.55 22.33
C VAL A 105 13.36 -8.89 20.84
N ASN A 106 14.21 -9.87 20.53
CA ASN A 106 14.50 -10.28 19.16
C ASN A 106 13.24 -10.84 18.47
N THR A 107 12.44 -11.66 19.17
CA THR A 107 11.17 -12.18 18.64
C THR A 107 10.20 -11.04 18.35
N LEU A 108 9.98 -10.12 19.30
CA LEU A 108 9.07 -8.99 19.13
C LEU A 108 9.52 -8.05 18.00
N LEU A 109 10.82 -7.83 17.81
CA LEU A 109 11.37 -7.06 16.69
C LEU A 109 11.03 -7.72 15.35
N LYS A 110 11.27 -9.04 15.24
CA LYS A 110 10.93 -9.83 14.03
C LYS A 110 9.44 -9.79 13.73
N ASP A 111 8.59 -10.03 14.72
CA ASP A 111 7.14 -10.04 14.55
C ASP A 111 6.61 -8.67 14.13
N THR A 112 7.14 -7.59 14.74
CA THR A 112 6.79 -6.20 14.39
C THR A 112 7.09 -5.90 12.93
N LEU A 113 8.29 -6.23 12.47
CA LEU A 113 8.74 -5.95 11.11
C LEU A 113 8.08 -6.87 10.08
N SER A 114 7.92 -8.16 10.43
CA SER A 114 7.27 -9.13 9.55
C SER A 114 5.79 -8.80 9.33
N PHE A 115 5.07 -8.41 10.38
CA PHE A 115 3.71 -7.94 10.23
C PHE A 115 3.62 -6.68 9.37
N LEU A 116 4.54 -5.71 9.60
CA LEU A 116 4.54 -4.43 8.88
C LEU A 116 4.82 -4.58 7.39
N SER A 117 5.79 -5.40 7.01
CA SER A 117 6.32 -5.45 5.64
C SER A 117 5.94 -6.69 4.84
N ASP A 118 5.47 -7.74 5.53
CA ASP A 118 5.19 -9.05 4.96
C ASP A 118 6.46 -9.80 4.49
N ASP A 119 7.63 -9.44 5.07
CA ASP A 119 8.93 -10.10 4.86
C ASP A 119 9.31 -10.96 6.07
N PHE A 120 10.31 -11.83 5.90
CA PHE A 120 10.96 -12.54 6.98
C PHE A 120 12.21 -11.79 7.41
N TYR A 121 12.45 -11.72 8.73
CA TYR A 121 13.58 -11.02 9.31
C TYR A 121 14.36 -11.91 10.25
N ASN A 122 15.69 -11.88 10.12
CA ASN A 122 16.62 -12.47 11.07
C ASN A 122 17.69 -11.43 11.42
N PHE A 123 18.07 -11.38 12.70
CA PHE A 123 19.04 -10.43 13.20
C PHE A 123 20.18 -11.15 13.93
N HIS A 124 21.40 -10.75 13.63
CA HIS A 124 22.64 -11.14 14.29
C HIS A 124 23.30 -9.86 14.78
N PHE A 125 23.35 -9.69 16.08
CA PHE A 125 23.91 -8.50 16.69
C PHE A 125 25.35 -8.75 17.11
N ILE A 126 26.25 -7.80 16.81
CA ILE A 126 27.67 -7.87 17.12
C ILE A 126 28.03 -6.64 17.95
N LYS A 127 28.79 -6.83 19.04
CA LYS A 127 29.19 -5.71 19.89
C LYS A 127 30.09 -4.75 19.08
N ARG A 128 29.79 -3.43 19.19
CA ARG A 128 30.65 -2.34 18.78
C ARG A 128 30.96 -1.43 19.97
N GLU A 129 32.07 -0.74 19.89
CA GLU A 129 32.39 0.37 20.79
C GLU A 129 32.08 1.70 20.08
N ARG A 130 31.81 2.76 20.86
CA ARG A 130 31.72 4.12 20.28
C ARG A 130 33.11 4.58 19.91
N GLU A 131 33.27 5.10 18.69
CA GLU A 131 34.50 5.80 18.33
C GLU A 131 34.51 7.23 18.92
N GLU A 132 35.68 7.70 19.35
CA GLU A 132 35.84 9.08 19.81
C GLU A 132 35.52 10.04 18.65
N GLY A 133 34.51 10.92 18.85
CA GLY A 133 34.02 11.83 17.82
C GLY A 133 32.75 11.37 17.09
N GLU A 134 32.22 10.19 17.34
CA GLU A 134 30.86 9.76 16.92
C GLU A 134 29.77 10.47 17.71
N SER A 135 29.87 11.79 17.91
CA SER A 135 28.76 12.51 18.49
C SER A 135 27.61 12.58 17.50
N GLN A 136 26.50 12.03 17.90
CA GLN A 136 25.30 12.01 17.07
C GLN A 136 24.60 13.35 17.06
N VAL A 137 24.36 13.79 15.93
CA VAL A 137 23.95 15.03 15.33
C VAL A 137 22.58 15.57 15.79
N PHE A 138 22.27 15.66 17.06
CA PHE A 138 21.04 16.33 17.46
C PHE A 138 21.19 16.99 18.82
N ALA A 139 21.54 18.29 18.91
CA ALA A 139 21.50 19.05 20.14
C ALA A 139 20.33 20.02 20.18
N PHE A 140 19.62 20.08 21.29
CA PHE A 140 18.67 21.16 21.59
C PHE A 140 19.41 22.25 22.38
N GLY A 141 19.24 23.50 22.00
CA GLY A 141 19.65 24.61 22.86
C GLY A 141 18.75 24.69 24.09
N GLU A 142 19.33 24.89 25.25
CA GLU A 142 18.64 24.84 26.57
C GLU A 142 17.45 25.82 26.71
N GLU A 143 17.37 26.87 25.90
CA GLU A 143 16.37 27.93 26.06
C GLU A 143 15.00 27.66 25.40
N VAL A 144 14.83 26.58 24.62
CA VAL A 144 13.68 26.44 23.71
C VAL A 144 12.61 25.47 24.21
N PHE A 145 12.85 24.72 25.27
CA PHE A 145 11.95 23.66 25.73
C PHE A 145 11.08 24.04 26.92
N LYS A 146 9.89 24.54 26.65
CA LYS A 146 8.76 24.25 27.51
C LYS A 146 8.42 22.78 27.27
N HIS A 147 8.55 21.92 28.31
CA HIS A 147 8.35 20.47 28.27
C HIS A 147 7.18 20.09 27.35
N PRO A 148 7.42 19.43 26.23
CA PRO A 148 6.33 19.01 25.36
C PRO A 148 5.49 17.91 26.03
N ASP A 149 4.18 17.93 25.78
CA ASP A 149 3.23 16.96 26.36
C ASP A 149 3.31 15.59 25.67
N SER A 150 3.73 15.58 24.42
CA SER A 150 3.83 14.40 23.56
C SER A 150 4.80 14.63 22.42
N VAL A 151 5.21 13.55 21.76
CA VAL A 151 5.91 13.58 20.47
C VAL A 151 4.93 13.13 19.38
N ASN A 152 4.68 13.99 18.40
CA ASN A 152 3.71 13.72 17.34
C ASN A 152 4.40 13.52 15.99
N LEU A 153 4.11 12.41 15.31
CA LEU A 153 4.55 12.21 13.94
C LEU A 153 3.83 13.17 13.00
N PHE A 154 4.61 13.98 12.27
CA PHE A 154 4.10 15.03 11.40
C PHE A 154 4.58 14.84 9.96
N SER A 155 3.77 14.19 9.13
CA SER A 155 4.10 13.99 7.71
C SER A 155 3.88 15.24 6.83
N GLY A 156 3.03 16.15 7.28
CA GLY A 156 2.51 17.29 6.50
C GLY A 156 1.30 16.94 5.63
N GLY A 157 0.72 15.75 5.80
CA GLY A 157 -0.57 15.36 5.22
C GLY A 157 -1.74 15.90 6.03
N ILE A 158 -2.97 15.77 5.50
CA ILE A 158 -4.21 16.24 6.15
C ILE A 158 -4.33 15.69 7.58
N ASP A 159 -4.19 14.38 7.76
CA ASP A 159 -4.44 13.75 9.05
C ASP A 159 -3.46 14.25 10.12
N SER A 160 -2.15 14.30 9.81
CA SER A 160 -1.14 14.82 10.73
C SER A 160 -1.25 16.33 10.97
N LEU A 161 -1.68 17.11 9.97
CA LEU A 161 -1.99 18.53 10.13
C LEU A 161 -3.16 18.72 11.11
N THR A 162 -4.26 18.01 10.86
CA THR A 162 -5.43 18.09 11.72
C THR A 162 -5.12 17.64 13.14
N GLY A 163 -4.29 16.57 13.29
CA GLY A 163 -3.82 16.12 14.60
C GLY A 163 -3.01 17.18 15.34
N ALA A 164 -2.10 17.85 14.64
CA ALA A 164 -1.33 18.96 15.24
C ALA A 164 -2.25 20.11 15.69
N ILE A 165 -3.21 20.53 14.85
CA ILE A 165 -4.18 21.57 15.19
C ILE A 165 -5.09 21.13 16.34
N ASN A 166 -5.54 19.88 16.34
CA ASN A 166 -6.35 19.32 17.44
C ASN A 166 -5.61 19.38 18.78
N ASP A 167 -4.33 19.04 18.81
CA ASP A 167 -3.55 19.11 20.04
C ASP A 167 -3.25 20.55 20.44
N ILE A 168 -2.78 21.39 19.53
CA ILE A 168 -2.33 22.74 19.83
C ILE A 168 -3.52 23.68 20.09
N ALA A 169 -4.48 23.76 19.17
CA ALA A 169 -5.54 24.77 19.21
C ALA A 169 -6.80 24.32 19.97
N ILE A 170 -7.16 23.03 19.90
CA ILE A 170 -8.38 22.53 20.53
C ILE A 170 -8.08 22.02 21.94
N SER A 171 -7.03 21.22 22.10
CA SER A 171 -6.68 20.61 23.38
C SER A 171 -5.71 21.44 24.22
N ASN A 172 -5.22 22.56 23.69
CA ASN A 172 -4.25 23.46 24.35
C ASN A 172 -2.99 22.72 24.87
N LYS A 173 -2.49 21.78 24.06
CA LYS A 173 -1.28 20.99 24.33
C LYS A 173 -0.10 21.58 23.57
N ASN A 174 1.10 21.19 24.00
CA ASN A 174 2.35 21.60 23.38
C ASN A 174 3.14 20.42 22.80
N PRO A 175 2.68 19.77 21.71
CA PRO A 175 3.36 18.61 21.14
C PRO A 175 4.68 18.98 20.47
N LEU A 176 5.70 18.13 20.57
CA LEU A 176 6.85 18.18 19.69
C LEU A 176 6.50 17.51 18.36
N LEU A 177 6.60 18.24 17.23
CA LEU A 177 6.34 17.67 15.92
C LEU A 177 7.63 17.10 15.34
N ILE A 178 7.61 15.82 14.92
CA ILE A 178 8.74 15.15 14.26
C ILE A 178 8.38 14.70 12.86
N SER A 179 9.25 14.97 11.91
CA SER A 179 9.08 14.64 10.48
C SER A 179 10.29 13.93 9.91
N HIS A 180 10.03 13.06 8.94
CA HIS A 180 11.08 12.59 8.03
C HIS A 180 10.85 13.17 6.64
N TRP A 181 11.94 13.55 5.95
CA TRP A 181 11.87 14.05 4.59
C TRP A 181 12.79 13.28 3.64
N PRO A 182 12.21 12.42 2.77
CA PRO A 182 12.97 11.62 1.83
C PRO A 182 13.52 12.47 0.65
N MET A 183 12.92 13.63 0.37
CA MET A 183 13.24 14.51 -0.75
C MET A 183 13.24 15.98 -0.33
N PRO A 184 14.11 16.84 -0.92
CA PRO A 184 14.22 18.25 -0.54
C PRO A 184 12.89 19.02 -0.55
N TYR A 185 12.03 18.78 -1.54
CA TYR A 185 10.74 19.46 -1.62
C TYR A 185 9.77 19.07 -0.49
N THR A 186 9.84 17.83 0.02
CA THR A 186 9.05 17.42 1.20
C THR A 186 9.43 18.26 2.42
N LYS A 187 10.75 18.47 2.63
CA LYS A 187 11.27 19.37 3.67
C LYS A 187 10.66 20.76 3.57
N THR A 188 10.76 21.37 2.39
CA THR A 188 10.27 22.74 2.14
C THR A 188 8.77 22.85 2.42
N ARG A 189 7.97 21.87 2.01
CA ARG A 189 6.53 21.84 2.28
C ARG A 189 6.22 21.72 3.76
N GLN A 190 6.88 20.80 4.47
CA GLN A 190 6.73 20.68 5.92
C GLN A 190 7.09 22.00 6.63
N GLN A 191 8.17 22.65 6.23
CA GLN A 191 8.59 23.94 6.80
C GLN A 191 7.58 25.07 6.53
N ARG A 192 7.02 25.14 5.33
CA ARG A 192 5.96 26.11 5.00
C ARG A 192 4.74 25.89 5.88
N LEU A 193 4.27 24.66 5.96
CA LEU A 193 3.09 24.29 6.76
C LEU A 193 3.30 24.63 8.25
N ILE A 194 4.47 24.34 8.81
CA ILE A 194 4.82 24.72 10.19
C ILE A 194 4.86 26.25 10.36
N LYS A 195 5.39 26.98 9.37
CA LYS A 195 5.38 28.44 9.38
C LYS A 195 3.95 28.97 9.42
N SER A 196 3.05 28.44 8.59
CA SER A 196 1.64 28.82 8.55
C SER A 196 0.91 28.49 9.86
N ILE A 197 1.19 27.32 10.46
CA ILE A 197 0.66 26.95 11.79
C ILE A 197 1.11 27.99 12.83
N ARG A 198 2.39 28.34 12.89
CA ARG A 198 2.93 29.31 13.87
C ARG A 198 2.42 30.73 13.65
N GLN A 199 2.16 31.13 12.42
CA GLN A 199 1.54 32.42 12.13
C GLN A 199 0.12 32.54 12.70
N LYS A 200 -0.62 31.42 12.70
CA LYS A 200 -2.00 31.36 13.23
C LYS A 200 -2.06 31.04 14.72
N LEU A 201 -1.05 30.38 15.24
CA LEU A 201 -0.89 29.96 16.62
C LEU A 201 0.46 30.47 17.16
N PRO A 202 0.60 31.78 17.43
CA PRO A 202 1.89 32.39 17.78
C PRO A 202 2.44 31.92 19.14
N ASP A 203 1.57 31.40 20.01
CA ASP A 203 1.97 30.84 21.30
C ASP A 203 2.59 29.44 21.18
N TYR A 204 2.38 28.75 20.06
CA TYR A 204 3.02 27.46 19.78
C TYR A 204 4.47 27.68 19.31
N LYS A 205 5.40 27.49 20.23
CA LYS A 205 6.84 27.72 20.01
C LYS A 205 7.67 26.46 19.99
N THR A 206 7.05 25.28 20.27
CA THR A 206 7.77 24.00 20.28
C THR A 206 8.48 23.75 18.96
N PRO A 207 9.72 23.29 18.98
CA PRO A 207 10.47 23.05 17.75
C PRO A 207 9.86 21.97 16.87
N HIS A 208 10.12 22.07 15.57
CA HIS A 208 9.82 21.03 14.61
C HIS A 208 11.10 20.29 14.24
N VAL A 209 11.17 19.02 14.55
CA VAL A 209 12.32 18.15 14.27
C VAL A 209 12.15 17.51 12.90
N GLN A 210 13.14 17.69 12.03
CA GLN A 210 13.15 17.10 10.69
C GLN A 210 14.33 16.14 10.53
N ALA A 211 14.09 14.83 10.46
CA ALA A 211 15.10 13.81 10.19
C ALA A 211 15.22 13.52 8.68
N ARG A 212 16.45 13.30 8.22
CA ARG A 212 16.74 12.83 6.86
C ARG A 212 17.54 11.54 6.91
N ILE A 213 17.02 10.50 6.26
CA ILE A 213 17.78 9.30 5.98
C ILE A 213 17.90 9.16 4.47
N HIS A 214 19.13 9.11 3.96
CA HIS A 214 19.35 8.99 2.53
C HIS A 214 20.58 8.11 2.21
N LEU A 215 20.51 7.45 1.06
CA LEU A 215 21.57 6.68 0.49
C LEU A 215 22.38 7.54 -0.49
N LYS A 216 23.71 7.42 -0.46
CA LYS A 216 24.60 8.01 -1.47
C LYS A 216 24.66 7.08 -2.67
N ASN A 217 24.50 7.64 -3.86
CA ASN A 217 24.56 6.88 -5.12
C ASN A 217 23.71 5.59 -5.11
N PRO A 218 22.42 5.67 -4.79
CA PRO A 218 21.57 4.50 -4.79
C PRO A 218 21.43 3.95 -6.22
N PRO A 219 21.23 2.63 -6.40
CA PRO A 219 21.01 2.03 -7.72
C PRO A 219 19.79 2.68 -8.39
N GLU A 220 19.75 2.71 -9.72
CA GLU A 220 18.64 3.27 -10.50
C GLU A 220 17.29 2.63 -10.12
N ARG A 221 17.30 1.30 -9.94
CA ARG A 221 16.14 0.55 -9.55
C ARG A 221 16.10 0.37 -8.04
N GLN A 222 15.15 1.02 -7.38
CA GLN A 222 14.89 0.92 -5.96
C GLN A 222 13.48 0.41 -5.71
N GLU A 223 13.30 -0.22 -4.54
CA GLU A 223 11.95 -0.53 -4.04
C GLU A 223 11.23 0.77 -3.65
N TYR A 224 10.03 0.95 -4.16
CA TYR A 224 9.26 2.17 -3.95
C TYR A 224 8.15 2.04 -2.89
N THR A 225 7.80 0.81 -2.47
CA THR A 225 6.73 0.58 -1.48
C THR A 225 7.10 1.07 -0.09
N GLN A 226 8.38 1.04 0.29
CA GLN A 226 8.92 1.56 1.56
C GLN A 226 8.10 1.13 2.78
N ARG A 227 7.79 -0.16 2.90
CA ARG A 227 6.89 -0.69 3.93
C ARG A 227 7.45 -0.52 5.34
N SER A 228 8.77 -0.61 5.52
CA SER A 228 9.45 -0.42 6.83
C SER A 228 9.55 1.05 7.28
N ARG A 229 9.05 2.00 6.47
CA ARG A 229 9.17 3.44 6.78
C ARG A 229 8.52 3.84 8.10
N SER A 230 7.40 3.25 8.48
CA SER A 230 6.76 3.59 9.74
C SER A 230 7.52 3.06 10.96
N PHE A 231 8.25 1.94 10.83
CA PHE A 231 9.17 1.47 11.88
C PHE A 231 10.27 2.50 12.14
N LEU A 232 10.86 3.05 11.07
CA LEU A 232 11.83 4.14 11.20
C LEU A 232 11.22 5.37 11.90
N TYR A 233 10.00 5.78 11.53
CA TYR A 233 9.36 6.96 12.10
C TYR A 233 9.05 6.79 13.58
N LEU A 234 8.49 5.64 13.97
CA LEU A 234 8.22 5.34 15.37
C LEU A 234 9.51 5.23 16.17
N SER A 235 10.56 4.61 15.63
CA SER A 235 11.86 4.51 16.29
C SER A 235 12.47 5.88 16.55
N LEU A 236 12.43 6.79 15.58
CA LEU A 236 12.91 8.16 15.74
C LEU A 236 12.07 8.92 16.79
N ALA A 237 10.74 8.83 16.71
CA ALA A 237 9.86 9.51 17.65
C ALA A 237 10.01 8.98 19.08
N SER A 238 10.15 7.67 19.23
CA SER A 238 10.31 7.02 20.54
C SER A 238 11.68 7.34 21.17
N ALA A 239 12.75 7.42 20.36
CA ALA A 239 14.06 7.85 20.85
C ALA A 239 14.03 9.30 21.35
N VAL A 240 13.35 10.21 20.60
CA VAL A 240 13.12 11.61 21.01
C VAL A 240 12.28 11.66 22.29
N ALA A 241 11.19 10.92 22.34
CA ALA A 241 10.29 10.88 23.49
C ALA A 241 11.05 10.45 24.76
N ARG A 242 11.87 9.40 24.66
CA ARG A 242 12.71 8.93 25.76
C ARG A 242 13.70 9.99 26.23
N GLN A 243 14.40 10.63 25.32
CA GLN A 243 15.37 11.70 25.64
C GLN A 243 14.72 12.86 26.39
N LEU A 244 13.45 13.14 26.11
CA LEU A 244 12.66 14.19 26.73
C LEU A 244 11.88 13.73 27.99
N GLY A 245 12.00 12.46 28.39
CA GLY A 245 11.24 11.90 29.50
C GLY A 245 9.73 11.77 29.20
N ILE A 246 9.34 11.71 27.92
CA ILE A 246 7.96 11.61 27.47
C ILE A 246 7.62 10.16 27.16
N ASN A 247 6.48 9.66 27.64
CA ASN A 247 6.01 8.31 27.37
C ASN A 247 4.83 8.23 26.38
N ARG A 248 4.58 9.30 25.61
CA ARG A 248 3.46 9.39 24.67
C ARG A 248 3.94 9.80 23.28
N VAL A 249 3.64 8.95 22.30
CA VAL A 249 3.84 9.25 20.86
C VAL A 249 2.48 9.22 20.18
N HIS A 250 2.14 10.28 19.46
CA HIS A 250 0.92 10.31 18.66
C HIS A 250 1.23 10.09 17.18
N VAL A 251 0.43 9.25 16.56
CA VAL A 251 0.32 9.10 15.12
C VAL A 251 -1.09 9.53 14.74
N TYR A 252 -1.24 10.28 13.66
CA TYR A 252 -2.55 10.73 13.21
C TYR A 252 -2.80 10.19 11.80
N GLU A 253 -3.68 9.20 11.71
CA GLU A 253 -4.14 8.64 10.45
C GLU A 253 -5.60 8.21 10.63
N ASN A 254 -6.45 8.55 9.67
CA ASN A 254 -7.84 8.09 9.68
C ASN A 254 -7.93 6.56 9.65
N GLY A 255 -9.02 6.02 10.19
CA GLY A 255 -9.15 4.57 10.38
C GLY A 255 -9.28 3.77 9.10
N VAL A 256 -9.81 4.37 8.04
CA VAL A 256 -9.93 3.69 6.74
C VAL A 256 -8.55 3.37 6.18
N ILE A 257 -7.63 4.34 6.24
CA ILE A 257 -6.24 4.14 5.80
C ILE A 257 -5.42 3.33 6.82
N ALA A 258 -5.69 3.48 8.11
CA ALA A 258 -4.99 2.72 9.15
C ALA A 258 -5.30 1.22 9.06
N LEU A 259 -6.54 0.84 8.80
CA LEU A 259 -6.95 -0.55 8.54
C LEU A 259 -6.49 -1.02 7.15
N ASN A 260 -6.56 -0.11 6.17
CA ASN A 260 -6.17 -0.35 4.78
C ASN A 260 -6.76 -1.65 4.22
N LEU A 261 -8.08 -1.83 4.41
CA LEU A 261 -8.79 -3.00 3.89
C LEU A 261 -8.61 -3.08 2.35
N PRO A 262 -8.54 -4.29 1.79
CA PRO A 262 -8.38 -4.46 0.36
C PRO A 262 -9.52 -3.77 -0.41
N ILE A 263 -9.18 -2.81 -1.28
CA ILE A 263 -10.13 -2.15 -2.19
C ILE A 263 -10.76 -3.18 -3.17
N TRP A 264 -10.09 -4.31 -3.34
CA TRP A 264 -10.53 -5.45 -4.18
C TRP A 264 -10.51 -6.72 -3.34
N LYS A 265 -11.55 -7.50 -3.39
CA LYS A 265 -11.61 -8.84 -2.75
C LYS A 265 -10.42 -9.76 -3.13
N GLN A 266 -9.68 -9.41 -4.17
CA GLN A 266 -8.57 -10.18 -4.74
C GLN A 266 -7.18 -9.61 -4.43
N SER A 267 -7.07 -8.43 -3.81
CA SER A 267 -5.79 -7.91 -3.32
C SER A 267 -5.44 -8.37 -1.91
N VAL A 268 -6.20 -9.34 -1.39
CA VAL A 268 -5.98 -9.95 -0.08
C VAL A 268 -4.51 -10.39 0.06
N GLY A 269 -3.82 -9.80 1.01
CA GLY A 269 -2.49 -10.22 1.44
C GLY A 269 -1.29 -9.74 0.64
N GLY A 270 -1.47 -8.95 -0.44
CA GLY A 270 -0.34 -8.70 -1.34
C GLY A 270 0.35 -7.35 -1.29
N MET A 271 -0.39 -6.26 -1.19
CA MET A 271 0.19 -4.93 -1.47
C MET A 271 -0.18 -3.83 -0.48
N ASP A 272 -0.98 -4.12 0.53
CA ASP A 272 -1.48 -3.10 1.44
C ASP A 272 -0.45 -2.74 2.52
N THR A 273 -0.29 -1.45 2.76
CA THR A 273 0.63 -0.97 3.79
C THR A 273 -0.05 -1.02 5.16
N ARG A 274 0.67 -1.47 6.20
CA ARG A 274 0.16 -1.60 7.57
C ARG A 274 0.78 -0.56 8.50
N THR A 275 1.05 0.64 7.97
CA THR A 275 1.91 1.66 8.58
C THR A 275 1.48 2.16 9.95
N VAL A 276 0.17 2.14 10.24
CA VAL A 276 -0.44 2.54 11.53
C VAL A 276 -1.57 1.57 11.94
N HIS A 277 -1.49 0.34 11.44
CA HIS A 277 -2.44 -0.70 11.80
C HIS A 277 -2.39 -0.99 13.31
N PRO A 278 -3.53 -1.19 14.02
CA PRO A 278 -3.54 -1.39 15.49
C PRO A 278 -2.59 -2.49 15.97
N LYS A 279 -2.58 -3.64 15.31
CA LYS A 279 -1.65 -4.75 15.62
C LYS A 279 -0.19 -4.32 15.49
N TYR A 280 0.17 -3.58 14.42
CA TYR A 280 1.53 -3.09 14.26
C TYR A 280 1.92 -2.13 15.39
N ILE A 281 1.05 -1.19 15.73
CA ILE A 281 1.28 -0.24 16.83
C ILE A 281 1.53 -0.99 18.15
N LYS A 282 0.70 -1.98 18.46
CA LYS A 282 0.84 -2.76 19.69
C LYS A 282 2.06 -3.68 19.70
N LEU A 283 2.42 -4.26 18.57
CA LEU A 283 3.66 -5.02 18.43
C LEU A 283 4.88 -4.10 18.66
N PHE A 284 4.89 -2.89 18.08
CA PHE A 284 5.95 -1.93 18.29
C PHE A 284 6.01 -1.44 19.76
N GLU A 285 4.88 -1.13 20.39
CA GLU A 285 4.82 -0.79 21.83
C GLU A 285 5.43 -1.92 22.68
N SER A 286 5.03 -3.16 22.43
CA SER A 286 5.49 -4.33 23.17
C SER A 286 7.00 -4.55 22.98
N PHE A 287 7.47 -4.43 21.73
CA PHE A 287 8.89 -4.50 21.38
C PHE A 287 9.71 -3.41 22.12
N TYR A 288 9.27 -2.16 22.00
CA TYR A 288 9.95 -1.03 22.61
C TYR A 288 9.98 -1.14 24.13
N ASN A 289 8.83 -1.41 24.75
CA ASN A 289 8.70 -1.48 26.19
C ASN A 289 9.53 -2.62 26.79
N GLU A 290 9.64 -3.76 26.10
CA GLU A 290 10.52 -4.86 26.51
C GLU A 290 12.00 -4.48 26.40
N ALA A 291 12.41 -3.88 25.27
CA ALA A 291 13.81 -3.51 25.04
C ALA A 291 14.31 -2.42 26.00
N PHE A 292 13.44 -1.47 26.35
CA PHE A 292 13.79 -0.29 27.13
C PHE A 292 13.35 -0.34 28.60
N ASN A 293 12.68 -1.42 29.03
CA ASN A 293 12.00 -1.50 30.33
C ASN A 293 11.16 -0.22 30.59
N ALA A 294 10.29 0.13 29.67
CA ALA A 294 9.55 1.38 29.63
C ALA A 294 8.03 1.16 29.55
N ASP A 295 7.26 2.24 29.61
CA ASP A 295 5.80 2.25 29.40
C ASP A 295 5.42 3.30 28.34
N LEU A 296 5.99 3.16 27.14
CA LEU A 296 5.63 4.00 26.00
C LEU A 296 4.23 3.64 25.51
N LYS A 297 3.43 4.68 25.23
CA LYS A 297 2.12 4.55 24.59
C LYS A 297 2.13 5.24 23.23
N ILE A 298 1.68 4.52 22.21
CA ILE A 298 1.51 5.06 20.86
C ILE A 298 0.02 5.13 20.56
N LEU A 299 -0.47 6.33 20.32
CA LEU A 299 -1.90 6.60 20.20
C LEU A 299 -2.25 7.10 18.80
N ASN A 300 -3.34 6.58 18.22
CA ASN A 300 -3.97 7.13 17.02
C ASN A 300 -5.38 7.64 17.35
N PRO A 301 -5.56 8.91 17.71
CA PRO A 301 -6.87 9.46 18.05
C PRO A 301 -7.88 9.47 16.91
N PHE A 302 -7.42 9.32 15.65
CA PHE A 302 -8.28 9.34 14.46
C PHE A 302 -8.62 7.95 13.93
N PHE A 303 -8.26 6.88 14.64
CA PHE A 303 -8.48 5.52 14.17
C PHE A 303 -9.96 5.21 13.86
N LEU A 304 -10.90 5.76 14.59
CA LEU A 304 -12.34 5.56 14.36
C LEU A 304 -13.00 6.70 13.57
N LYS A 305 -12.21 7.47 12.81
CA LYS A 305 -12.69 8.57 11.98
C LYS A 305 -12.38 8.32 10.50
N THR A 306 -13.31 8.74 9.64
CA THR A 306 -13.04 8.87 8.20
C THR A 306 -12.20 10.12 7.93
N ARG A 307 -11.57 10.23 6.76
CA ARG A 307 -10.82 11.46 6.41
C ARG A 307 -11.72 12.69 6.28
N ALA A 308 -12.96 12.51 5.87
CA ALA A 308 -13.94 13.60 5.84
C ALA A 308 -14.23 14.13 7.26
N GLU A 309 -14.43 13.23 8.24
CA GLU A 309 -14.62 13.60 9.65
C GLU A 309 -13.36 14.27 10.24
N VAL A 310 -12.16 13.85 9.83
CA VAL A 310 -10.90 14.50 10.20
C VAL A 310 -10.87 15.94 9.66
N LEU A 311 -11.29 16.15 8.41
CA LEU A 311 -11.38 17.51 7.83
C LEU A 311 -12.42 18.39 8.50
N GLU A 312 -13.54 17.83 8.97
CA GLU A 312 -14.54 18.60 9.73
C GLU A 312 -13.98 19.10 11.08
N ILE A 313 -13.06 18.36 11.72
CA ILE A 313 -12.33 18.84 12.91
C ILE A 313 -11.52 20.09 12.55
N LEU A 314 -10.72 20.02 11.48
CA LEU A 314 -9.89 21.14 11.03
C LEU A 314 -10.73 22.37 10.65
N LYS A 315 -11.86 22.14 9.98
CA LYS A 315 -12.82 23.17 9.57
C LYS A 315 -13.48 23.84 10.78
N SER A 316 -13.99 23.03 11.71
CA SER A 316 -14.66 23.51 12.92
C SER A 316 -13.72 24.29 13.84
N ALA A 317 -12.43 23.95 13.82
CA ALA A 317 -11.39 24.68 14.53
C ALA A 317 -11.01 26.01 13.87
N GLY A 318 -11.49 26.29 12.64
CA GLY A 318 -11.21 27.53 11.92
C GLY A 318 -9.88 27.56 11.16
N TYR A 319 -9.27 26.41 10.88
CA TYR A 319 -7.95 26.29 10.22
C TYR A 319 -8.00 25.59 8.86
N ALA A 320 -9.17 25.54 8.21
CA ALA A 320 -9.37 24.81 6.95
C ALA A 320 -8.45 25.28 5.81
N GLU A 321 -8.04 26.54 5.77
CA GLU A 321 -7.13 27.10 4.74
C GLU A 321 -5.75 26.44 4.75
N LEU A 322 -5.31 25.85 5.87
CA LEU A 322 -4.03 25.13 5.93
C LEU A 322 -4.01 23.87 5.04
N ILE A 323 -5.16 23.42 4.55
CA ILE A 323 -5.29 22.34 3.57
C ILE A 323 -4.48 22.64 2.31
N GLU A 324 -4.45 23.91 1.87
CA GLU A 324 -3.74 24.35 0.68
C GLU A 324 -2.24 24.00 0.70
N GLU A 325 -1.62 24.05 1.89
CA GLU A 325 -0.19 23.72 2.05
C GLU A 325 0.06 22.25 2.42
N SER A 326 -0.99 21.49 2.77
CA SER A 326 -0.85 20.09 3.17
C SER A 326 -0.58 19.17 1.97
N HIS A 327 0.15 18.07 2.20
CA HIS A 327 0.53 17.14 1.12
C HIS A 327 0.31 15.67 1.50
N SER A 328 -0.71 15.05 0.90
CA SER A 328 -1.11 13.65 1.18
C SER A 328 -0.74 12.64 0.08
N CYS A 329 -0.04 13.05 -0.98
CA CYS A 329 0.29 12.16 -2.10
C CYS A 329 1.33 11.11 -1.71
N SER A 330 1.04 9.81 -1.96
CA SER A 330 1.98 8.72 -1.72
C SER A 330 3.14 8.67 -2.73
N ARG A 331 2.99 9.31 -3.90
CA ARG A 331 3.99 9.33 -4.96
C ARG A 331 4.96 10.52 -4.83
N THR A 332 5.65 10.57 -3.73
CA THR A 332 6.57 11.68 -3.40
C THR A 332 7.75 11.84 -4.36
N ARG A 333 8.05 10.87 -5.22
CA ARG A 333 9.17 10.92 -6.17
C ARG A 333 8.78 11.24 -7.61
N VAL A 334 7.48 11.17 -7.93
CA VAL A 334 6.94 11.31 -9.29
C VAL A 334 6.12 12.59 -9.43
N SER A 335 5.87 13.33 -8.33
CA SER A 335 5.10 14.57 -8.42
C SER A 335 5.82 15.57 -9.34
N SER A 336 5.05 16.15 -10.26
CA SER A 336 5.57 17.17 -11.17
C SER A 336 6.03 18.41 -10.40
N LYS A 337 6.89 19.21 -11.01
CA LYS A 337 7.27 20.52 -10.45
C LYS A 337 6.07 21.49 -10.35
N PHE A 338 4.97 21.17 -11.03
CA PHE A 338 3.83 22.05 -11.25
C PHE A 338 2.59 21.73 -10.41
N ALA A 339 2.44 20.49 -9.93
CA ALA A 339 1.29 20.10 -9.13
C ALA A 339 1.72 19.52 -7.78
N GLN A 340 0.90 19.77 -6.75
CA GLN A 340 1.18 19.25 -5.40
C GLN A 340 0.88 17.76 -5.29
N HIS A 341 -0.12 17.27 -6.02
CA HIS A 341 -0.65 15.92 -5.93
C HIS A 341 -0.71 15.25 -7.31
N CYS A 342 -0.47 13.94 -7.36
CA CYS A 342 -0.53 13.21 -8.62
C CYS A 342 -1.95 13.01 -9.17
N GLY A 343 -2.95 13.01 -8.31
CA GLY A 343 -4.37 12.80 -8.66
C GLY A 343 -4.79 11.36 -8.91
N VAL A 344 -3.85 10.40 -9.05
CA VAL A 344 -4.14 9.01 -9.45
C VAL A 344 -3.92 7.96 -8.36
N CYS A 345 -3.23 8.27 -7.28
CA CYS A 345 -3.03 7.33 -6.19
C CYS A 345 -4.23 7.32 -5.22
N SER A 346 -4.41 6.21 -4.47
CA SER A 346 -5.50 6.08 -3.50
C SER A 346 -5.58 7.25 -2.51
N GLN A 347 -4.44 7.72 -2.02
CA GLN A 347 -4.37 8.85 -1.11
C GLN A 347 -4.88 10.17 -1.73
N CYS A 348 -4.64 10.39 -3.04
CA CYS A 348 -5.15 11.57 -3.74
C CYS A 348 -6.65 11.47 -4.00
N ILE A 349 -7.14 10.27 -4.35
CA ILE A 349 -8.57 10.02 -4.59
C ILE A 349 -9.35 10.22 -3.29
N ASP A 350 -8.90 9.58 -2.21
CA ASP A 350 -9.52 9.66 -0.90
C ASP A 350 -9.47 11.10 -0.34
N ARG A 351 -8.33 11.80 -0.46
CA ARG A 351 -8.22 13.23 -0.11
C ARG A 351 -9.27 14.06 -0.83
N ARG A 352 -9.41 13.88 -2.15
CA ARG A 352 -10.33 14.65 -2.95
C ARG A 352 -11.80 14.38 -2.58
N VAL A 353 -12.15 13.11 -2.34
CA VAL A 353 -13.48 12.74 -1.85
C VAL A 353 -13.75 13.40 -0.50
N ALA A 354 -12.80 13.36 0.43
CA ALA A 354 -12.95 13.97 1.74
C ALA A 354 -13.10 15.50 1.68
N VAL A 355 -12.32 16.17 0.81
CA VAL A 355 -12.42 17.63 0.58
C VAL A 355 -13.78 18.01 -0.04
N GLU A 356 -14.30 17.22 -0.98
CA GLU A 356 -15.63 17.39 -1.55
C GLU A 356 -16.71 17.20 -0.48
N ALA A 357 -16.62 16.16 0.35
CA ALA A 357 -17.55 15.86 1.42
C ALA A 357 -17.63 16.98 2.47
N ALA A 358 -16.47 17.54 2.85
CA ALA A 358 -16.37 18.62 3.82
C ALA A 358 -16.70 20.02 3.24
N ASN A 359 -16.97 20.14 1.92
CA ASN A 359 -17.17 21.39 1.18
C ASN A 359 -15.99 22.37 1.30
N LEU A 360 -14.78 21.85 1.12
CA LEU A 360 -13.51 22.58 1.26
C LEU A 360 -12.74 22.75 -0.07
N GLN A 361 -13.40 22.54 -1.23
CA GLN A 361 -12.79 22.59 -2.56
C GLN A 361 -12.11 23.94 -2.87
N ARG A 362 -12.56 25.02 -2.25
CA ARG A 362 -11.95 26.35 -2.40
C ARG A 362 -10.48 26.40 -2.00
N TYR A 363 -10.04 25.46 -1.15
CA TYR A 363 -8.66 25.33 -0.70
C TYR A 363 -7.82 24.35 -1.57
N GLU A 364 -8.43 23.85 -2.64
CA GLU A 364 -7.75 23.05 -3.67
C GLU A 364 -7.95 23.68 -5.05
N PRO A 365 -7.22 24.79 -5.35
CA PRO A 365 -7.38 25.51 -6.59
C PRO A 365 -7.00 24.64 -7.79
N LYS A 366 -7.40 25.10 -8.99
CA LYS A 366 -7.04 24.42 -10.25
C LYS A 366 -5.52 24.25 -10.34
N GLY A 367 -5.07 23.03 -10.62
CA GLY A 367 -3.65 22.67 -10.67
C GLY A 367 -3.11 22.02 -9.39
N THR A 368 -3.91 21.88 -8.34
CA THR A 368 -3.54 21.11 -7.14
C THR A 368 -3.22 19.66 -7.50
N TYR A 369 -3.95 19.09 -8.46
CA TYR A 369 -3.74 17.72 -8.97
C TYR A 369 -3.18 17.76 -10.39
N GLU A 370 -2.17 16.92 -10.67
CA GLU A 370 -1.59 16.77 -12.03
C GLU A 370 -2.56 16.08 -12.99
N ASN A 371 -3.34 15.14 -12.50
CA ASN A 371 -4.38 14.44 -13.26
C ASN A 371 -5.69 14.47 -12.47
N ASP A 372 -6.79 14.66 -13.18
CA ASP A 372 -8.12 14.66 -12.61
C ASP A 372 -8.88 13.40 -13.00
N VAL A 373 -8.72 12.31 -12.21
CA VAL A 373 -9.39 11.03 -12.49
C VAL A 373 -10.92 11.14 -12.47
N PHE A 374 -11.50 12.19 -11.87
CA PHE A 374 -12.94 12.36 -11.82
C PHE A 374 -13.52 12.76 -13.18
N ILE A 375 -12.82 13.64 -13.91
CA ILE A 375 -13.33 14.24 -15.15
C ILE A 375 -12.43 14.06 -16.38
N GLU A 376 -11.18 13.59 -16.23
CA GLU A 376 -10.31 13.26 -17.36
C GLU A 376 -10.49 11.80 -17.78
N SER A 377 -10.19 11.49 -19.04
CA SER A 377 -10.15 10.12 -19.57
C SER A 377 -9.11 9.29 -18.81
N LEU A 378 -9.52 8.20 -18.18
CA LEU A 378 -8.63 7.31 -17.44
C LEU A 378 -7.63 6.61 -18.37
N SER A 379 -8.09 6.16 -19.54
CA SER A 379 -7.19 5.62 -20.58
C SER A 379 -6.22 6.67 -21.11
N GLY A 380 -6.68 7.92 -21.26
CA GLY A 380 -5.83 9.04 -21.62
C GLY A 380 -4.73 9.29 -20.58
N ILE A 381 -5.03 9.22 -19.29
CA ILE A 381 -4.04 9.32 -18.21
C ILE A 381 -3.03 8.17 -18.31
N GLU A 382 -3.48 6.93 -18.45
CA GLU A 382 -2.63 5.74 -18.53
C GLU A 382 -1.76 5.69 -19.79
N SER A 383 -2.15 6.36 -20.87
CA SER A 383 -1.35 6.49 -22.09
C SER A 383 -0.12 7.39 -21.91
N LYS A 384 -0.14 8.33 -20.95
CA LYS A 384 1.00 9.21 -20.65
C LYS A 384 2.21 8.37 -20.17
N LYS A 385 3.41 8.61 -20.70
CA LYS A 385 4.64 7.85 -20.37
C LYS A 385 4.89 7.72 -18.85
N THR A 386 4.66 8.79 -18.08
CA THR A 386 4.82 8.85 -16.63
C THR A 386 3.79 8.00 -15.88
N TRP A 387 2.59 7.82 -16.46
CA TRP A 387 1.44 7.21 -15.78
C TRP A 387 1.05 5.83 -16.32
N ARG A 388 1.72 5.34 -17.36
CA ARG A 388 1.43 4.06 -18.04
C ARG A 388 1.38 2.83 -17.12
N LYS A 389 2.16 2.85 -16.01
CA LYS A 389 2.22 1.75 -15.05
C LYS A 389 1.36 1.98 -13.81
N THR A 390 0.50 2.98 -13.79
CA THR A 390 -0.17 3.41 -12.56
C THR A 390 -1.47 2.71 -12.27
N LYS A 391 -2.05 2.02 -13.26
CA LYS A 391 -3.40 1.44 -13.15
C LYS A 391 -4.41 2.45 -12.56
N ALA A 392 -4.38 3.69 -13.08
CA ALA A 392 -5.22 4.79 -12.59
C ALA A 392 -6.70 4.44 -12.63
N ARG A 393 -7.14 3.77 -13.71
CA ARG A 393 -8.51 3.27 -13.87
C ARG A 393 -8.86 2.27 -12.75
N ALA A 394 -8.01 1.26 -12.56
CA ALA A 394 -8.19 0.24 -11.55
C ALA A 394 -8.33 0.87 -10.15
N MET A 395 -7.46 1.81 -9.81
CA MET A 395 -7.48 2.50 -8.53
C MET A 395 -8.75 3.33 -8.34
N ALA A 396 -9.13 4.14 -9.33
CA ALA A 396 -10.26 5.05 -9.24
C ALA A 396 -11.61 4.30 -9.20
N VAL A 397 -11.79 3.34 -10.12
CA VAL A 397 -13.03 2.54 -10.19
C VAL A 397 -13.17 1.67 -8.96
N GLY A 398 -12.09 1.01 -8.52
CA GLY A 398 -12.12 0.17 -7.34
C GLY A 398 -12.45 0.90 -6.05
N TYR A 399 -11.96 2.13 -5.91
CA TYR A 399 -12.28 2.94 -4.74
C TYR A 399 -13.79 3.16 -4.60
N VAL A 400 -14.50 3.48 -5.70
CA VAL A 400 -15.96 3.69 -5.66
C VAL A 400 -16.70 2.35 -5.60
N LYS A 401 -16.23 1.33 -6.32
CA LYS A 401 -16.83 -0.01 -6.29
C LYS A 401 -16.80 -0.61 -4.88
N SER A 402 -15.68 -0.52 -4.19
CA SER A 402 -15.55 -0.96 -2.80
C SER A 402 -16.59 -0.27 -1.89
N ALA A 403 -16.80 1.03 -2.05
CA ALA A 403 -17.81 1.75 -1.29
C ALA A 403 -19.25 1.25 -1.59
N VAL A 404 -19.56 0.98 -2.87
CA VAL A 404 -20.87 0.42 -3.28
C VAL A 404 -21.09 -0.97 -2.67
N GLU A 405 -20.05 -1.80 -2.66
CA GLU A 405 -20.12 -3.17 -2.12
C GLU A 405 -20.28 -3.14 -0.59
N ILE A 406 -19.42 -2.40 0.12
CA ILE A 406 -19.44 -2.32 1.58
C ILE A 406 -20.78 -1.76 2.09
N ALA A 407 -21.33 -0.74 1.43
CA ALA A 407 -22.61 -0.13 1.82
C ALA A 407 -23.82 -1.11 1.79
N LYS A 408 -23.68 -2.27 1.15
CA LYS A 408 -24.73 -3.28 1.02
C LYS A 408 -24.56 -4.47 1.97
N LEU A 409 -23.40 -4.61 2.61
CA LEU A 409 -23.10 -5.76 3.45
C LEU A 409 -23.75 -5.61 4.83
N SER A 410 -24.33 -6.70 5.33
CA SER A 410 -24.63 -6.84 6.76
C SER A 410 -23.32 -6.93 7.58
N PRO A 411 -23.36 -6.73 8.91
CA PRO A 411 -22.18 -6.93 9.76
C PRO A 411 -21.53 -8.31 9.57
N GLU A 412 -22.32 -9.38 9.46
CA GLU A 412 -21.84 -10.76 9.28
C GLU A 412 -21.20 -10.95 7.90
N GLU A 413 -21.83 -10.44 6.85
CA GLU A 413 -21.29 -10.48 5.49
C GLU A 413 -19.99 -9.66 5.39
N PHE A 414 -19.93 -8.51 6.06
CA PHE A 414 -18.74 -7.67 6.13
C PHE A 414 -17.58 -8.42 6.80
N LEU A 415 -17.82 -9.03 7.96
CA LEU A 415 -16.80 -9.80 8.67
C LEU A 415 -16.30 -10.98 7.84
N SER A 416 -17.19 -11.71 7.17
CA SER A 416 -16.81 -12.82 6.30
C SER A 416 -16.06 -12.37 5.04
N SER A 417 -16.31 -11.12 4.58
CA SER A 417 -15.67 -10.55 3.39
C SER A 417 -14.29 -9.94 3.68
N TYR A 418 -14.05 -9.50 4.92
CA TYR A 418 -12.83 -8.82 5.35
C TYR A 418 -12.25 -9.46 6.62
N PRO A 419 -11.76 -10.71 6.54
CA PRO A 419 -11.22 -11.41 7.72
C PRO A 419 -9.99 -10.72 8.32
N GLU A 420 -9.33 -9.81 7.59
CA GLU A 420 -8.22 -8.99 8.08
C GLU A 420 -8.58 -8.14 9.30
N ILE A 421 -9.89 -7.90 9.54
CA ILE A 421 -10.39 -7.17 10.70
C ILE A 421 -10.02 -7.87 12.01
N TYR A 422 -9.97 -9.21 12.02
CA TYR A 422 -9.51 -9.99 13.18
C TYR A 422 -8.07 -9.68 13.58
N ASP A 423 -7.24 -9.16 12.66
CA ASP A 423 -5.91 -8.66 12.98
C ASP A 423 -5.92 -7.28 13.69
N ALA A 424 -7.04 -6.57 13.69
CA ALA A 424 -7.15 -5.23 14.30
C ALA A 424 -7.92 -5.23 15.62
N THR A 425 -9.05 -5.95 15.69
CA THR A 425 -9.99 -5.89 16.83
C THR A 425 -9.36 -6.16 18.19
N PRO A 426 -8.47 -7.17 18.39
CA PRO A 426 -7.88 -7.44 19.71
C PRO A 426 -6.96 -6.33 20.22
N TYR A 427 -6.54 -5.43 19.34
CA TYR A 427 -5.53 -4.40 19.65
C TYR A 427 -6.11 -3.00 19.88
N LEU A 428 -7.45 -2.86 19.91
CA LEU A 428 -8.11 -1.56 20.14
C LEU A 428 -8.31 -1.22 21.62
N GLY A 429 -8.06 -2.16 22.52
CA GLY A 429 -8.19 -1.94 23.97
C GLY A 429 -9.65 -1.81 24.45
N ILE A 430 -10.62 -2.27 23.66
CA ILE A 430 -12.04 -2.37 23.97
C ILE A 430 -12.51 -3.81 23.70
N PRO A 431 -13.68 -4.24 24.18
CA PRO A 431 -14.23 -5.57 23.88
C PRO A 431 -14.26 -5.84 22.37
N GLU A 432 -13.95 -7.05 21.95
CA GLU A 432 -13.76 -7.38 20.53
C GLU A 432 -15.04 -7.18 19.70
N GLU A 433 -16.20 -7.50 20.26
CA GLU A 433 -17.50 -7.26 19.62
C GLU A 433 -17.75 -5.77 19.40
N GLU A 434 -17.43 -4.93 20.38
CA GLU A 434 -17.53 -3.47 20.25
C GLU A 434 -16.51 -2.95 19.24
N ALA A 435 -15.29 -3.47 19.24
CA ALA A 435 -14.24 -3.11 18.27
C ALA A 435 -14.69 -3.42 16.85
N PHE A 436 -15.26 -4.59 16.63
CA PHE A 436 -15.82 -4.98 15.35
C PHE A 436 -16.95 -4.05 14.90
N SER A 437 -17.94 -3.80 15.79
CA SER A 437 -19.06 -2.90 15.49
C SER A 437 -18.58 -1.50 15.09
N ARG A 438 -17.62 -0.93 15.82
CA ARG A 438 -17.06 0.39 15.51
C ARG A 438 -16.27 0.42 14.19
N ILE A 439 -15.57 -0.65 13.84
CA ILE A 439 -14.88 -0.77 12.54
C ILE A 439 -15.90 -0.88 11.41
N TYR A 440 -16.93 -1.68 11.57
CA TYR A 440 -18.02 -1.80 10.60
C TYR A 440 -18.69 -0.45 10.37
N ASP A 441 -19.10 0.25 11.43
CA ASP A 441 -19.70 1.59 11.35
C ASP A 441 -18.77 2.60 10.65
N LEU A 442 -17.48 2.55 10.92
CA LEU A 442 -16.49 3.39 10.23
C LEU A 442 -16.52 3.15 8.71
N GLN A 443 -16.54 1.89 8.29
CA GLN A 443 -16.51 1.53 6.86
C GLN A 443 -17.85 1.89 6.18
N ILE A 444 -18.96 1.74 6.85
CA ILE A 444 -20.27 2.18 6.35
C ILE A 444 -20.29 3.71 6.17
N ARG A 445 -19.86 4.49 7.18
CA ARG A 445 -19.78 5.97 7.06
C ARG A 445 -18.88 6.43 5.93
N GLN A 446 -17.73 5.76 5.75
CA GLN A 446 -16.84 6.03 4.61
C GLN A 446 -17.55 5.75 3.28
N SER A 447 -18.19 4.59 3.15
CA SER A 447 -18.89 4.18 1.94
C SER A 447 -20.03 5.15 1.58
N GLU A 448 -20.87 5.49 2.55
CA GLU A 448 -21.93 6.49 2.36
C GLU A 448 -21.37 7.86 1.95
N THR A 449 -20.25 8.28 2.56
CA THR A 449 -19.58 9.55 2.20
C THR A 449 -19.14 9.54 0.74
N VAL A 450 -18.51 8.46 0.29
CA VAL A 450 -18.10 8.29 -1.11
C VAL A 450 -19.30 8.37 -2.05
N LEU A 451 -20.36 7.61 -1.77
CA LEU A 451 -21.57 7.58 -2.59
C LEU A 451 -22.25 8.96 -2.67
N LYS A 452 -22.44 9.63 -1.54
CA LYS A 452 -23.03 10.99 -1.48
C LYS A 452 -22.22 12.01 -2.29
N VAL A 453 -20.89 11.94 -2.22
CA VAL A 453 -20.01 12.81 -3.02
C VAL A 453 -20.18 12.57 -4.51
N PHE A 454 -20.15 11.30 -4.95
CA PHE A 454 -20.31 11.01 -6.38
C PHE A 454 -21.70 11.34 -6.91
N ASP A 455 -22.77 11.10 -6.13
CA ASP A 455 -24.13 11.54 -6.48
C ASP A 455 -24.21 13.06 -6.68
N SER A 456 -23.59 13.82 -5.76
CA SER A 456 -23.54 15.28 -5.85
C SER A 456 -22.75 15.74 -7.08
N LEU A 457 -21.59 15.12 -7.34
CA LEU A 457 -20.73 15.47 -8.49
C LEU A 457 -21.40 15.13 -9.82
N VAL A 458 -22.09 14.00 -9.94
CA VAL A 458 -22.87 13.64 -11.15
C VAL A 458 -23.99 14.68 -11.37
N LYS A 459 -24.76 15.02 -10.32
CA LYS A 459 -25.82 16.03 -10.41
C LYS A 459 -25.28 17.40 -10.85
N LYS A 460 -24.17 17.85 -10.29
CA LYS A 460 -23.51 19.13 -10.67
C LYS A 460 -23.01 19.13 -12.10
N ASN A 461 -22.62 17.99 -12.64
CA ASN A 461 -21.98 17.86 -13.94
C ASN A 461 -22.89 17.23 -15.02
N VAL A 462 -24.18 16.97 -14.75
CA VAL A 462 -25.08 16.27 -15.66
C VAL A 462 -25.07 16.88 -17.08
N LYS A 463 -25.12 18.23 -17.18
CA LYS A 463 -25.06 18.93 -18.48
C LYS A 463 -23.75 18.68 -19.26
N LYS A 464 -22.63 18.57 -18.55
CA LYS A 464 -21.32 18.30 -19.16
C LYS A 464 -21.21 16.83 -19.60
N ILE A 465 -21.74 15.91 -18.79
CA ILE A 465 -21.79 14.48 -19.06
C ILE A 465 -22.66 14.22 -20.31
N THR A 466 -23.89 14.73 -20.33
CA THR A 466 -24.85 14.53 -21.45
C THR A 466 -24.39 15.16 -22.77
N ARG A 467 -23.57 16.23 -22.69
CA ARG A 467 -22.99 16.87 -23.88
C ARG A 467 -21.65 16.27 -24.31
N GLY A 468 -21.18 15.22 -23.65
CA GLY A 468 -19.89 14.57 -23.94
C GLY A 468 -18.65 15.41 -23.59
N ALA A 469 -18.82 16.48 -22.79
CA ALA A 469 -17.69 17.29 -22.33
C ALA A 469 -16.88 16.62 -21.20
N ILE A 470 -17.46 15.61 -20.54
CA ILE A 470 -16.77 14.69 -19.62
C ILE A 470 -16.66 13.34 -20.34
N PRO A 471 -15.45 12.78 -20.49
CA PRO A 471 -15.23 11.50 -21.15
C PRO A 471 -16.01 10.36 -20.49
N LYS A 472 -16.55 9.44 -21.31
CA LYS A 472 -17.30 8.28 -20.80
C LYS A 472 -16.43 7.37 -19.92
N ASP A 473 -15.13 7.31 -20.15
CA ASP A 473 -14.14 6.54 -19.39
C ASP A 473 -13.50 7.32 -18.24
N SER A 474 -13.96 8.54 -17.92
CA SER A 474 -13.65 9.22 -16.66
C SER A 474 -14.44 8.58 -15.52
N LEU A 475 -14.01 8.77 -14.26
CA LEU A 475 -14.72 8.18 -13.12
C LEU A 475 -16.18 8.67 -13.04
N LEU A 476 -16.43 9.97 -13.25
CA LEU A 476 -17.81 10.50 -13.30
C LEU A 476 -18.61 9.98 -14.52
N GLY A 477 -17.96 9.79 -15.66
CA GLY A 477 -18.59 9.20 -16.84
C GLY A 477 -19.04 7.77 -16.57
N ILE A 478 -18.18 6.96 -15.94
CA ILE A 478 -18.47 5.57 -15.57
C ILE A 478 -19.61 5.52 -14.54
N VAL A 479 -19.56 6.30 -13.47
CA VAL A 479 -20.59 6.33 -12.43
C VAL A 479 -21.95 6.77 -12.99
N ALA A 480 -21.96 7.80 -13.85
CA ALA A 480 -23.20 8.33 -14.44
C ALA A 480 -23.84 7.38 -15.48
N ALA A 481 -23.03 6.63 -16.22
CA ALA A 481 -23.54 5.76 -17.29
C ALA A 481 -24.27 4.52 -16.73
N GLN A 482 -24.00 4.11 -15.51
CA GLN A 482 -24.35 2.78 -15.03
C GLN A 482 -25.36 2.76 -13.88
N GLY A 483 -25.65 3.89 -13.22
CA GLY A 483 -26.45 3.86 -11.97
C GLY A 483 -25.92 2.86 -10.92
N HIS A 484 -25.12 1.92 -11.36
CA HIS A 484 -24.31 0.95 -10.62
C HIS A 484 -23.00 0.78 -11.39
N LEU A 485 -21.87 0.75 -10.69
CA LEU A 485 -20.59 0.38 -11.28
C LEU A 485 -20.65 -1.09 -11.70
N THR A 486 -20.82 -1.35 -13.00
CA THR A 486 -20.58 -2.68 -13.55
C THR A 486 -19.11 -3.04 -13.37
N GLU A 487 -18.79 -4.31 -13.33
CA GLU A 487 -17.41 -4.79 -13.28
C GLU A 487 -16.58 -4.11 -14.40
N ASP A 488 -15.39 -3.64 -14.06
CA ASP A 488 -14.39 -3.30 -15.08
C ASP A 488 -13.93 -4.63 -15.68
N ILE A 489 -14.56 -5.01 -16.77
CA ILE A 489 -14.37 -6.33 -17.40
C ILE A 489 -12.90 -6.63 -17.72
N PRO A 490 -12.12 -5.72 -18.32
CA PRO A 490 -10.69 -5.95 -18.52
C PRO A 490 -9.94 -6.23 -17.21
N LEU A 491 -10.24 -5.50 -16.15
CA LEU A 491 -9.63 -5.72 -14.85
C LEU A 491 -10.07 -7.03 -14.19
N TYR A 492 -11.35 -7.37 -14.31
CA TYR A 492 -11.88 -8.64 -13.85
C TYR A 492 -11.18 -9.81 -14.55
N VAL A 493 -11.01 -9.73 -15.87
CA VAL A 493 -10.27 -10.71 -16.67
C VAL A 493 -8.80 -10.78 -16.25
N GLU A 494 -8.12 -9.65 -16.06
CA GLU A 494 -6.73 -9.61 -15.56
C GLU A 494 -6.57 -10.33 -14.21
N ASN A 495 -7.53 -10.17 -13.30
CA ASN A 495 -7.50 -10.83 -12.01
C ASN A 495 -7.64 -12.35 -12.12
N ILE A 496 -8.54 -12.82 -12.96
CA ILE A 496 -8.69 -14.25 -13.27
C ILE A 496 -7.38 -14.80 -13.84
N ILE A 497 -6.80 -14.12 -14.82
CA ILE A 497 -5.51 -14.47 -15.42
C ILE A 497 -4.43 -14.59 -14.34
N ARG A 498 -4.37 -13.64 -13.41
CA ARG A 498 -3.37 -13.64 -12.33
C ARG A 498 -3.52 -14.83 -11.39
N ILE A 499 -4.75 -15.14 -10.96
CA ILE A 499 -5.04 -16.31 -10.10
C ILE A 499 -4.56 -17.58 -10.79
N LEU A 500 -4.96 -17.78 -12.03
CA LEU A 500 -4.64 -18.98 -12.79
C LEU A 500 -3.14 -19.11 -13.08
N THR A 501 -2.48 -18.02 -13.50
CA THR A 501 -1.05 -18.01 -13.82
C THR A 501 -0.18 -18.33 -12.61
N ASN A 502 -0.59 -17.88 -11.42
CA ASN A 502 0.18 -18.12 -10.20
C ASN A 502 -0.07 -19.50 -9.59
N SER A 503 -1.25 -20.09 -9.80
CA SER A 503 -1.66 -21.28 -9.05
C SER A 503 -1.63 -22.56 -9.87
N LEU A 504 -2.02 -22.55 -11.16
CA LEU A 504 -2.08 -23.78 -11.96
C LEU A 504 -0.71 -24.47 -12.12
N PRO A 505 0.41 -23.76 -12.38
CA PRO A 505 1.72 -24.42 -12.45
C PRO A 505 2.12 -25.11 -11.15
N THR A 506 1.74 -24.54 -10.00
CA THR A 506 2.03 -25.12 -8.68
C THR A 506 1.19 -26.38 -8.42
N ILE A 507 -0.09 -26.36 -8.81
CA ILE A 507 -1.00 -27.52 -8.66
C ILE A 507 -0.50 -28.71 -9.47
N PHE A 508 -0.04 -28.47 -10.69
CA PHE A 508 0.41 -29.52 -11.61
C PHE A 508 1.94 -29.70 -11.67
N GLN A 509 2.65 -29.19 -10.67
CA GLN A 509 4.13 -29.30 -10.62
C GLN A 509 4.63 -30.73 -10.55
N LYS A 510 3.92 -31.62 -9.84
CA LYS A 510 4.33 -33.01 -9.63
C LYS A 510 3.75 -33.96 -10.68
N GLU A 511 2.52 -33.74 -11.07
CA GLU A 511 1.82 -34.59 -12.04
C GLU A 511 1.08 -33.70 -13.05
N PRO A 512 1.31 -33.89 -14.36
CA PRO A 512 0.58 -33.16 -15.38
C PRO A 512 -0.89 -33.54 -15.37
N PRO A 513 -1.81 -32.61 -15.73
CA PRO A 513 -3.22 -32.93 -15.82
C PRO A 513 -3.48 -33.99 -16.90
N LYS A 514 -4.37 -34.93 -16.63
CA LYS A 514 -4.69 -36.02 -17.57
C LYS A 514 -5.45 -35.52 -18.82
N ASN A 515 -6.23 -34.45 -18.67
CA ASN A 515 -7.02 -33.84 -19.74
C ASN A 515 -7.46 -32.43 -19.34
N GLU A 516 -8.16 -31.74 -20.25
CA GLU A 516 -8.65 -30.37 -20.06
C GLU A 516 -9.64 -30.24 -18.90
N SER A 517 -10.49 -31.26 -18.66
CA SER A 517 -11.47 -31.20 -17.56
C SER A 517 -10.81 -31.21 -16.18
N VAL A 518 -9.62 -31.78 -16.04
CA VAL A 518 -8.81 -31.71 -14.79
C VAL A 518 -8.28 -30.30 -14.57
N VAL A 519 -7.87 -29.61 -15.63
CA VAL A 519 -7.46 -28.20 -15.55
C VAL A 519 -8.65 -27.31 -15.15
N GLN A 520 -9.81 -27.53 -15.75
CA GLN A 520 -11.05 -26.81 -15.42
C GLN A 520 -11.49 -27.05 -13.97
N ALA A 521 -11.41 -28.28 -13.46
CA ALA A 521 -11.74 -28.60 -12.07
C ALA A 521 -10.78 -27.91 -11.07
N ALA A 522 -9.48 -27.87 -11.39
CA ALA A 522 -8.50 -27.13 -10.59
C ALA A 522 -8.81 -25.62 -10.58
N ALA A 523 -9.14 -25.06 -11.75
CA ALA A 523 -9.54 -23.67 -11.87
C ALA A 523 -10.81 -23.36 -11.07
N GLU A 524 -11.82 -24.23 -11.10
CA GLU A 524 -13.04 -24.10 -10.31
C GLU A 524 -12.75 -24.06 -8.80
N GLY A 525 -11.87 -24.94 -8.31
CA GLY A 525 -11.42 -24.93 -6.93
C GLY A 525 -10.74 -23.62 -6.53
N LEU A 526 -9.89 -23.07 -7.42
CA LEU A 526 -9.24 -21.77 -7.23
C LEU A 526 -10.26 -20.63 -7.19
N PHE A 527 -11.24 -20.61 -8.08
CA PHE A 527 -12.27 -19.57 -8.13
C PHE A 527 -13.12 -19.59 -6.85
N LYS A 528 -13.54 -20.76 -6.38
CA LYS A 528 -14.26 -20.91 -5.11
C LYS A 528 -13.43 -20.43 -3.92
N THR A 529 -12.15 -20.79 -3.86
CA THR A 529 -11.25 -20.41 -2.76
C THR A 529 -10.95 -18.90 -2.77
N THR A 530 -10.82 -18.30 -3.96
CA THR A 530 -10.55 -16.87 -4.13
C THR A 530 -11.81 -16.04 -4.24
N ARG A 531 -13.00 -16.64 -4.07
CA ARG A 531 -14.32 -16.01 -4.15
C ARG A 531 -14.56 -15.28 -5.47
N VAL A 532 -14.00 -15.77 -6.56
CA VAL A 532 -14.36 -15.33 -7.91
C VAL A 532 -15.67 -16.03 -8.27
N ASP A 533 -16.74 -15.25 -8.40
CA ASP A 533 -18.08 -15.75 -8.63
C ASP A 533 -18.28 -16.04 -10.13
N LEU A 534 -18.14 -17.32 -10.50
CA LEU A 534 -18.27 -17.81 -11.86
C LEU A 534 -19.20 -19.02 -11.90
N ASP A 535 -20.11 -18.99 -12.85
CA ASP A 535 -20.98 -20.14 -13.16
C ASP A 535 -20.27 -21.06 -14.16
N ARG A 536 -20.34 -22.36 -13.90
CA ARG A 536 -19.75 -23.38 -14.78
C ARG A 536 -20.75 -23.87 -15.80
N GLU A 537 -20.32 -24.01 -17.07
CA GLU A 537 -21.09 -24.56 -18.18
C GLU A 537 -22.46 -23.89 -18.45
N PHE A 538 -22.60 -22.61 -18.13
CA PHE A 538 -23.79 -21.81 -18.29
C PHE A 538 -23.46 -20.40 -18.82
N PRO A 539 -24.30 -19.72 -19.63
CA PRO A 539 -25.52 -20.18 -20.30
C PRO A 539 -25.24 -20.98 -21.57
N GLN A 540 -26.27 -21.61 -22.11
CA GLN A 540 -26.20 -22.19 -23.43
C GLN A 540 -26.42 -21.10 -24.48
N LEU A 541 -25.35 -20.69 -25.17
CA LEU A 541 -25.44 -19.77 -26.31
C LEU A 541 -25.81 -20.57 -27.55
N ALA A 542 -26.71 -20.05 -28.35
CA ALA A 542 -27.11 -20.66 -29.61
C ALA A 542 -26.56 -19.86 -30.81
N PHE A 543 -25.82 -20.53 -31.69
CA PHE A 543 -25.41 -19.98 -32.97
C PHE A 543 -25.87 -20.91 -34.08
N ALA A 544 -26.67 -20.38 -35.02
CA ALA A 544 -27.39 -21.13 -36.03
C ALA A 544 -28.29 -22.22 -35.36
N THR A 545 -27.96 -23.49 -35.49
CA THR A 545 -28.74 -24.62 -34.93
C THR A 545 -28.02 -25.35 -33.79
N ARG A 546 -26.86 -24.86 -33.37
CA ARG A 546 -26.02 -25.52 -32.36
C ARG A 546 -25.97 -24.69 -31.07
N GLY A 547 -26.14 -25.36 -29.92
CA GLY A 547 -25.92 -24.78 -28.62
C GLY A 547 -24.44 -24.89 -28.22
N PHE A 548 -23.87 -23.79 -27.72
CA PHE A 548 -22.51 -23.74 -27.20
C PHE A 548 -22.53 -23.39 -25.71
N LYS A 549 -21.66 -24.04 -24.94
CA LYS A 549 -21.44 -23.74 -23.52
C LYS A 549 -20.02 -23.23 -23.34
N ALA A 550 -19.85 -22.16 -22.56
CA ALA A 550 -18.56 -21.75 -22.07
C ALA A 550 -18.16 -22.62 -20.86
N ASP A 551 -16.85 -22.79 -20.64
CA ASP A 551 -16.38 -23.52 -19.45
C ASP A 551 -16.78 -22.78 -18.18
N PHE A 552 -16.64 -21.43 -18.17
CA PHE A 552 -17.11 -20.57 -17.08
C PHE A 552 -17.65 -19.23 -17.63
N THR A 553 -18.54 -18.62 -16.87
CA THR A 553 -19.03 -17.26 -17.13
C THR A 553 -19.32 -16.53 -15.81
N ASN A 554 -19.24 -15.20 -15.83
CA ASN A 554 -19.69 -14.39 -14.68
C ASN A 554 -21.23 -14.30 -14.66
N LYS A 555 -21.81 -13.96 -13.49
CA LYS A 555 -23.28 -13.86 -13.33
C LYS A 555 -23.98 -12.92 -14.28
N ALA A 556 -23.27 -11.89 -14.75
CA ALA A 556 -23.79 -10.95 -15.75
C ALA A 556 -23.71 -11.47 -17.20
N HIS A 557 -23.08 -12.64 -17.42
CA HIS A 557 -22.83 -13.24 -18.73
C HIS A 557 -22.13 -12.30 -19.72
N THR A 558 -21.24 -11.47 -19.19
CA THR A 558 -20.44 -10.50 -19.99
C THR A 558 -19.02 -10.97 -20.24
N VAL A 559 -18.58 -12.02 -19.52
CA VAL A 559 -17.26 -12.65 -19.67
C VAL A 559 -17.42 -14.15 -19.77
N PHE A 560 -16.89 -14.72 -20.85
CA PHE A 560 -16.83 -16.15 -21.09
C PHE A 560 -15.38 -16.62 -21.04
N ILE A 561 -15.12 -17.70 -20.30
CA ILE A 561 -13.79 -18.26 -20.10
C ILE A 561 -13.74 -19.66 -20.69
N GLU A 562 -12.74 -19.90 -21.51
CA GLU A 562 -12.47 -21.16 -22.17
C GLU A 562 -11.09 -21.66 -21.80
N PHE A 563 -11.02 -22.88 -21.34
CA PHE A 563 -9.76 -23.58 -21.10
C PHE A 563 -9.37 -24.41 -22.32
N LYS A 564 -8.05 -24.42 -22.60
CA LYS A 564 -7.48 -25.27 -23.63
C LYS A 564 -6.21 -25.93 -23.08
N TYR A 565 -6.07 -27.21 -23.36
CA TYR A 565 -4.95 -27.99 -22.89
C TYR A 565 -4.35 -28.80 -24.04
N PRO A 566 -3.28 -28.28 -24.71
CA PRO A 566 -2.52 -29.05 -25.68
C PRO A 566 -1.72 -30.14 -24.99
N HIS A 567 -1.87 -31.40 -25.42
CA HIS A 567 -1.13 -32.52 -24.87
C HIS A 567 -0.86 -33.61 -25.92
N PRO A 568 0.37 -34.11 -26.01
CA PRO A 568 0.70 -35.21 -26.91
C PRO A 568 0.20 -36.54 -26.36
N PRO A 569 -0.16 -37.53 -27.24
CA PRO A 569 -0.25 -37.38 -28.71
C PRO A 569 -1.62 -36.89 -29.19
N ASN A 570 -2.57 -36.70 -28.29
CA ASN A 570 -4.02 -36.70 -28.60
C ASN A 570 -4.58 -35.33 -28.99
N ARG A 571 -3.95 -34.21 -28.63
CA ARG A 571 -4.49 -32.88 -28.91
C ARG A 571 -3.42 -31.91 -29.39
N LYS A 572 -3.46 -31.60 -30.71
CA LYS A 572 -2.50 -30.72 -31.38
C LYS A 572 -2.89 -29.24 -31.25
N VAL A 573 -1.90 -28.34 -31.24
CA VAL A 573 -2.09 -26.89 -31.22
C VAL A 573 -3.03 -26.40 -32.33
N ALA A 574 -2.91 -26.95 -33.54
CA ALA A 574 -3.80 -26.59 -34.66
C ALA A 574 -5.30 -26.83 -34.38
N GLN A 575 -5.64 -27.89 -33.63
CA GLN A 575 -7.02 -28.16 -33.26
C GLN A 575 -7.53 -27.11 -32.26
N ILE A 576 -6.69 -26.70 -31.30
CA ILE A 576 -7.02 -25.65 -30.32
C ILE A 576 -7.26 -24.32 -31.03
N ILE A 577 -6.40 -23.95 -32.00
CA ILE A 577 -6.56 -22.75 -32.81
C ILE A 577 -7.92 -22.74 -33.54
N LYS A 578 -8.31 -23.89 -34.12
CA LYS A 578 -9.60 -24.02 -34.79
C LYS A 578 -10.77 -23.81 -33.82
N GLU A 579 -10.74 -24.45 -32.63
CA GLU A 579 -11.78 -24.34 -31.60
C GLU A 579 -11.89 -22.90 -31.06
N MET A 580 -10.76 -22.21 -30.86
CA MET A 580 -10.75 -20.81 -30.41
C MET A 580 -11.38 -19.90 -31.46
N ASN A 581 -11.01 -20.04 -32.74
CA ASN A 581 -11.58 -19.24 -33.81
C ASN A 581 -13.10 -19.43 -33.98
N GLU A 582 -13.61 -20.65 -33.82
CA GLU A 582 -15.05 -20.93 -33.84
C GLU A 582 -15.81 -20.22 -32.70
N LYS A 583 -15.19 -20.05 -31.53
CA LYS A 583 -15.83 -19.45 -30.36
C LYS A 583 -15.69 -17.94 -30.28
N ILE A 584 -14.64 -17.34 -30.87
CA ILE A 584 -14.44 -15.88 -30.88
C ILE A 584 -15.64 -15.15 -31.47
N LEU A 585 -16.08 -15.55 -32.67
CA LEU A 585 -17.22 -14.91 -33.31
C LEU A 585 -18.49 -15.02 -32.46
N LEU A 586 -18.70 -16.19 -31.85
CA LEU A 586 -19.86 -16.41 -31.01
C LEU A 586 -19.93 -15.45 -29.81
N TYR A 587 -18.79 -15.19 -29.14
CA TYR A 587 -18.75 -14.33 -27.96
C TYR A 587 -18.76 -12.85 -28.32
N THR A 588 -18.02 -12.46 -29.35
CA THR A 588 -17.96 -11.06 -29.80
C THR A 588 -19.27 -10.57 -30.39
N ASP A 589 -20.00 -11.41 -31.13
CA ASP A 589 -21.33 -11.09 -31.66
C ASP A 589 -22.38 -10.88 -30.54
N ASN A 590 -22.16 -11.45 -29.37
CA ASN A 590 -23.01 -11.25 -28.19
C ASN A 590 -22.50 -10.09 -27.30
N GLU A 591 -21.64 -9.23 -27.80
CA GLU A 591 -21.04 -8.10 -27.06
C GLU A 591 -20.30 -8.49 -25.78
N ALA A 592 -19.91 -9.75 -25.64
CA ALA A 592 -19.23 -10.28 -24.49
C ALA A 592 -17.70 -10.32 -24.66
N TYR A 593 -17.00 -10.43 -23.56
CA TYR A 593 -15.56 -10.65 -23.53
C TYR A 593 -15.24 -12.15 -23.51
N ALA A 594 -14.25 -12.56 -24.27
CA ALA A 594 -13.75 -13.93 -24.30
C ALA A 594 -12.34 -14.00 -23.68
N LEU A 595 -12.15 -14.87 -22.68
CA LEU A 595 -10.85 -15.21 -22.12
C LEU A 595 -10.50 -16.66 -22.48
N PHE A 596 -9.50 -16.85 -23.31
CA PHE A 596 -8.93 -18.15 -23.60
C PHE A 596 -7.71 -18.41 -22.70
N VAL A 597 -7.78 -19.43 -21.86
CA VAL A 597 -6.70 -19.88 -20.99
C VAL A 597 -6.10 -21.16 -21.58
N VAL A 598 -4.90 -21.06 -22.11
CA VAL A 598 -4.18 -22.21 -22.66
C VAL A 598 -3.15 -22.69 -21.65
N TYR A 599 -3.37 -23.84 -21.04
CA TYR A 599 -2.39 -24.45 -20.14
C TYR A 599 -1.42 -25.34 -20.92
N ASP A 600 -0.26 -24.79 -21.26
CA ASP A 600 0.74 -25.42 -22.16
C ASP A 600 1.86 -26.09 -21.35
N HIS A 601 1.52 -27.10 -20.56
CA HIS A 601 2.45 -27.87 -19.70
C HIS A 601 3.62 -28.46 -20.52
N TYR A 602 3.35 -28.96 -21.72
CA TYR A 602 4.33 -29.59 -22.58
C TYR A 602 5.09 -28.64 -23.51
N LYS A 603 4.89 -27.32 -23.37
CA LYS A 603 5.53 -26.28 -24.16
C LYS A 603 5.39 -26.47 -25.67
N MET A 604 4.20 -26.89 -26.11
CA MET A 604 3.90 -27.17 -27.51
C MET A 604 3.74 -25.91 -28.37
N ILE A 605 3.53 -24.75 -27.74
CA ILE A 605 3.45 -23.45 -28.43
C ILE A 605 4.80 -22.78 -28.36
N SER A 606 5.52 -22.79 -29.48
CA SER A 606 6.89 -22.27 -29.61
C SER A 606 6.95 -20.73 -29.54
N ASP A 607 6.07 -20.04 -30.27
CA ASP A 607 5.96 -18.58 -30.28
C ASP A 607 4.67 -18.15 -29.58
N ARG A 608 4.76 -17.99 -28.27
CA ARG A 608 3.62 -17.62 -27.41
C ARG A 608 3.16 -16.19 -27.64
N LYS A 609 4.09 -15.30 -28.00
CA LYS A 609 3.78 -13.89 -28.19
C LYS A 609 2.92 -13.73 -29.45
N THR A 610 3.37 -14.24 -30.56
CA THR A 610 2.62 -14.21 -31.82
C THR A 610 1.29 -14.96 -31.69
N PHE A 611 1.28 -16.11 -30.99
CA PHE A 611 0.04 -16.82 -30.74
C PHE A 611 -1.00 -15.95 -30.01
N CYS A 612 -0.62 -15.23 -28.96
CA CYS A 612 -1.56 -14.34 -28.26
C CYS A 612 -1.97 -13.15 -29.13
N GLU A 613 -1.02 -12.49 -29.80
CA GLU A 613 -1.28 -11.33 -30.67
C GLU A 613 -2.23 -11.65 -31.82
N ASP A 614 -2.17 -12.86 -32.39
CA ASP A 614 -3.04 -13.31 -33.46
C ASP A 614 -4.53 -13.40 -33.07
N PHE A 615 -4.81 -13.64 -31.79
CA PHE A 615 -6.17 -13.68 -31.27
C PHE A 615 -6.60 -12.37 -30.61
N GLU A 616 -5.69 -11.70 -29.90
CA GLU A 616 -5.99 -10.43 -29.20
C GLU A 616 -6.16 -9.23 -30.17
N LYS A 617 -5.97 -9.42 -31.48
CA LYS A 617 -6.38 -8.44 -32.52
C LYS A 617 -7.91 -8.28 -32.63
N TYR A 618 -8.68 -9.27 -32.19
CA TYR A 618 -10.13 -9.15 -32.10
C TYR A 618 -10.52 -8.35 -30.85
N ASP A 619 -11.44 -7.42 -31.01
CA ASP A 619 -11.95 -6.65 -29.87
C ASP A 619 -12.56 -7.59 -28.81
N ARG A 620 -12.34 -7.27 -27.51
CA ARG A 620 -12.86 -8.03 -26.37
C ARG A 620 -12.35 -9.47 -26.22
N VAL A 621 -11.24 -9.83 -26.87
CA VAL A 621 -10.61 -11.15 -26.76
C VAL A 621 -9.31 -11.05 -25.97
N PHE A 622 -9.16 -11.92 -25.00
CA PHE A 622 -7.96 -12.09 -24.19
C PHE A 622 -7.44 -13.51 -24.30
N VAL A 623 -6.14 -13.67 -24.45
CA VAL A 623 -5.50 -14.98 -24.50
C VAL A 623 -4.37 -15.04 -23.48
N ARG A 624 -4.32 -16.11 -22.70
CA ARG A 624 -3.23 -16.34 -21.77
C ARG A 624 -2.70 -17.75 -21.86
N ILE A 625 -1.40 -17.87 -22.15
CA ILE A 625 -0.68 -19.14 -22.11
C ILE A 625 0.00 -19.26 -20.74
N ILE A 626 -0.32 -20.33 -20.02
CA ILE A 626 0.25 -20.70 -18.71
C ILE A 626 1.10 -21.95 -18.88
N VAL A 627 2.31 -21.96 -18.31
CA VAL A 627 3.34 -23.01 -18.49
C VAL A 627 3.86 -23.51 -17.16
#